data_0e78948275c7571e11eb9659e6ed937e
#
_entry.id   0e78948275c7571e11eb9659e6ed937e
#
_cell.length_a   1.000
_cell.length_b   1.000
_cell.length_c   1.000
_cell.angle_alpha   90.00
_cell.angle_beta   90.00
_cell.angle_gamma   90.00
#
_symmetry.space_group_name_H-M   'P 1'
#
loop_
_entity.id
_entity.type
_entity.pdbx_description
1 polymer ?
#
loop_
_entity_poly.entity_id
_entity_poly.type
_entity_poly.pdbx_seq_one_letter_code
_entity_poly.pdbx_strand_id
1 'polypeptide(L)'
;MDTKVTVHDAMTSSVITADPKTTIADAAILMSRFKIGCLVVATETEPQGLITESDIIEKVVSKNILASEITIGKVMTKNLIIIDPGSELNQAARLMAKNSIRRLPVVNNGILVGILTSTDVLMVSPELTELLVENARMENQREYSDSEKSVPGTCEICGNFVEYLDVFDGKFLCEECKEDLEDE
;
A
#
# COMPACT_ATOMS: atom_id res chain seq x y z
N MET A 1 -26.51 -21.57 -8.57
CA MET A 1 -25.22 -21.56 -9.29
C MET A 1 -24.41 -20.46 -8.64
N ASP A 2 -23.49 -20.82 -7.75
CA ASP A 2 -22.52 -19.86 -7.25
C ASP A 2 -21.59 -19.50 -8.40
N THR A 3 -21.83 -18.37 -9.03
CA THR A 3 -20.93 -17.80 -10.05
C THR A 3 -19.69 -17.31 -9.30
N LYS A 4 -18.63 -18.12 -9.31
CA LYS A 4 -17.36 -17.74 -8.70
C LYS A 4 -16.82 -16.54 -9.47
N VAL A 5 -16.65 -15.42 -8.79
CA VAL A 5 -16.06 -14.21 -9.34
C VAL A 5 -14.56 -14.44 -9.54
N THR A 6 -14.07 -14.15 -10.73
CA THR A 6 -12.65 -14.28 -11.08
C THR A 6 -11.91 -12.96 -10.90
N VAL A 7 -10.58 -13.02 -10.87
CA VAL A 7 -9.71 -11.84 -10.86
C VAL A 7 -9.96 -10.97 -12.08
N HIS A 8 -10.17 -11.58 -13.25
CA HIS A 8 -10.49 -10.88 -14.49
C HIS A 8 -11.74 -10.00 -14.39
N ASP A 9 -12.76 -10.46 -13.65
CA ASP A 9 -14.03 -9.75 -13.51
C ASP A 9 -13.91 -8.48 -12.62
N ALA A 10 -12.88 -8.44 -11.75
CA ALA A 10 -12.68 -7.35 -10.79
C ALA A 10 -11.47 -6.46 -11.12
N MET A 11 -10.51 -6.94 -11.93
CA MET A 11 -9.27 -6.20 -12.19
C MET A 11 -9.47 -4.96 -13.06
N THR A 12 -8.58 -3.99 -12.91
CA THR A 12 -8.40 -2.90 -13.88
C THR A 12 -7.50 -3.38 -15.02
N SER A 13 -8.04 -3.46 -16.25
CA SER A 13 -7.29 -3.96 -17.42
C SER A 13 -6.37 -2.90 -18.05
N SER A 14 -6.71 -1.61 -17.91
CA SER A 14 -5.88 -0.51 -18.46
C SER A 14 -4.82 -0.10 -17.45
N VAL A 15 -3.74 -0.89 -17.34
CA VAL A 15 -2.66 -0.63 -16.39
C VAL A 15 -1.74 0.47 -16.91
N ILE A 16 -1.49 1.49 -16.08
CA ILE A 16 -0.47 2.50 -16.36
C ILE A 16 0.88 1.95 -15.92
N THR A 17 1.79 1.83 -16.88
CA THR A 17 3.13 1.30 -16.69
C THR A 17 4.19 2.38 -16.83
N ALA A 18 5.37 2.13 -16.31
CA ALA A 18 6.55 2.97 -16.52
C ALA A 18 7.78 2.10 -16.80
N ASP A 19 8.72 2.66 -17.57
CA ASP A 19 10.01 2.01 -17.81
C ASP A 19 10.91 2.12 -16.56
N PRO A 20 11.74 1.11 -16.23
CA PRO A 20 12.69 1.19 -15.11
C PRO A 20 13.63 2.40 -15.13
N LYS A 21 13.87 3.01 -16.30
CA LYS A 21 14.72 4.19 -16.46
C LYS A 21 13.98 5.49 -16.20
N THR A 22 12.64 5.48 -16.09
CA THR A 22 11.83 6.65 -15.74
C THR A 22 12.29 7.22 -14.40
N THR A 23 12.39 8.55 -14.28
CA THR A 23 12.76 9.19 -13.01
C THR A 23 11.61 9.09 -12.00
N ILE A 24 11.93 9.20 -10.72
CA ILE A 24 10.90 9.24 -9.66
C ILE A 24 10.03 10.50 -9.80
N ALA A 25 10.60 11.62 -10.26
CA ALA A 25 9.84 12.84 -10.55
C ALA A 25 8.77 12.60 -11.62
N ASP A 26 9.13 11.97 -12.74
CA ASP A 26 8.18 11.64 -13.81
C ASP A 26 7.15 10.61 -13.36
N ALA A 27 7.55 9.61 -12.57
CA ALA A 27 6.63 8.65 -11.97
C ALA A 27 5.60 9.33 -11.07
N ALA A 28 6.02 10.25 -10.23
CA ALA A 28 5.12 11.01 -9.36
C ALA A 28 4.14 11.89 -10.18
N ILE A 29 4.60 12.49 -11.28
CA ILE A 29 3.74 13.23 -12.22
C ILE A 29 2.67 12.30 -12.84
N LEU A 30 3.06 11.10 -13.26
CA LEU A 30 2.12 10.11 -13.80
C LEU A 30 1.09 9.70 -12.75
N MET A 31 1.53 9.35 -11.53
CA MET A 31 0.64 8.98 -10.43
C MET A 31 -0.36 10.10 -10.12
N SER A 32 0.11 11.34 -10.00
CA SER A 32 -0.72 12.51 -9.75
C SER A 32 -1.73 12.77 -10.87
N ARG A 33 -1.27 12.71 -12.13
CA ARG A 33 -2.12 12.98 -13.32
C ARG A 33 -3.25 11.96 -13.44
N PHE A 34 -2.96 10.69 -13.20
CA PHE A 34 -3.94 9.61 -13.32
C PHE A 34 -4.64 9.27 -12.00
N LYS A 35 -4.30 9.98 -10.91
CA LYS A 35 -4.84 9.77 -9.56
C LYS A 35 -4.70 8.32 -9.09
N ILE A 36 -3.53 7.75 -9.31
CA ILE A 36 -3.19 6.37 -8.93
C ILE A 36 -2.04 6.34 -7.93
N GLY A 37 -2.07 5.44 -6.96
CA GLY A 37 -1.07 5.29 -5.91
C GLY A 37 0.04 4.28 -6.23
N CYS A 38 0.14 3.81 -7.49
CA CYS A 38 1.23 2.93 -7.91
C CYS A 38 1.37 2.87 -9.42
N LEU A 39 2.56 2.44 -9.88
CA LEU A 39 2.83 2.09 -11.28
C LEU A 39 3.42 0.68 -11.33
N VAL A 40 2.96 -0.12 -12.28
CA VAL A 40 3.68 -1.34 -12.63
C VAL A 40 4.87 -0.97 -13.50
N VAL A 41 6.04 -1.40 -13.09
CA VAL A 41 7.27 -1.17 -13.85
C VAL A 41 7.43 -2.32 -14.82
N ALA A 42 7.42 -2.02 -16.11
CA ALA A 42 7.47 -3.03 -17.16
C ALA A 42 8.39 -2.58 -18.29
N THR A 43 8.99 -3.56 -18.96
CA THR A 43 9.64 -3.37 -20.25
C THR A 43 8.78 -4.08 -21.27
N GLU A 44 8.27 -3.36 -22.25
CA GLU A 44 7.23 -3.84 -23.16
C GLU A 44 5.97 -4.29 -22.38
N THR A 45 5.74 -5.58 -22.27
CA THR A 45 4.58 -6.17 -21.58
C THR A 45 4.97 -7.01 -20.36
N GLU A 46 6.28 -7.20 -20.11
CA GLU A 46 6.78 -7.98 -18.99
C GLU A 46 6.89 -7.12 -17.72
N PRO A 47 6.15 -7.45 -16.65
CA PRO A 47 6.26 -6.72 -15.40
C PRO A 47 7.57 -7.08 -14.67
N GLN A 48 8.36 -6.07 -14.34
CA GLN A 48 9.66 -6.19 -13.67
C GLN A 48 9.62 -5.76 -12.21
N GLY A 49 8.65 -4.93 -11.84
CA GLY A 49 8.54 -4.38 -10.51
C GLY A 49 7.26 -3.58 -10.31
N LEU A 50 7.10 -3.10 -9.09
CA LEU A 50 6.03 -2.19 -8.68
C LEU A 50 6.65 -1.03 -7.91
N ILE A 51 6.18 0.18 -8.15
CA ILE A 51 6.50 1.35 -7.33
C ILE A 51 5.22 1.97 -6.80
N THR A 52 5.21 2.34 -5.53
CA THR A 52 4.09 2.94 -4.83
C THR A 52 4.42 4.34 -4.33
N GLU A 53 3.39 5.10 -3.94
CA GLU A 53 3.56 6.39 -3.24
C GLU A 53 4.39 6.22 -1.95
N SER A 54 4.13 5.16 -1.17
CA SER A 54 4.89 4.84 0.04
C SER A 54 6.38 4.60 -0.25
N ASP A 55 6.70 3.87 -1.34
CA ASP A 55 8.10 3.70 -1.75
C ASP A 55 8.80 5.03 -2.05
N ILE A 56 8.09 5.95 -2.70
CA ILE A 56 8.64 7.29 -3.02
C ILE A 56 8.90 8.07 -1.75
N ILE A 57 7.95 8.06 -0.80
CA ILE A 57 8.10 8.74 0.48
C ILE A 57 9.25 8.13 1.28
N GLU A 58 9.22 6.82 1.49
CA GLU A 58 10.17 6.11 2.35
C GLU A 58 11.60 6.07 1.78
N LYS A 59 11.73 5.80 0.47
CA LYS A 59 13.03 5.51 -0.14
C LYS A 59 13.69 6.72 -0.80
N VAL A 60 12.94 7.80 -1.05
CA VAL A 60 13.43 8.99 -1.76
C VAL A 60 13.26 10.24 -0.91
N VAL A 61 12.02 10.61 -0.55
CA VAL A 61 11.72 11.86 0.15
C VAL A 61 12.33 11.88 1.55
N SER A 62 12.11 10.82 2.35
CA SER A 62 12.64 10.73 3.73
C SER A 62 14.17 10.74 3.79
N LYS A 63 14.83 10.36 2.69
CA LYS A 63 16.29 10.34 2.55
C LYS A 63 16.85 11.60 1.89
N ASN A 64 16.00 12.59 1.62
CA ASN A 64 16.35 13.83 0.95
C ASN A 64 17.07 13.63 -0.41
N ILE A 65 16.64 12.59 -1.16
CA ILE A 65 17.17 12.29 -2.49
C ILE A 65 16.39 13.10 -3.52
N LEU A 66 17.08 13.71 -4.49
CA LEU A 66 16.42 14.46 -5.55
C LEU A 66 15.71 13.52 -6.53
N ALA A 67 14.38 13.62 -6.59
CA ALA A 67 13.53 12.70 -7.36
C ALA A 67 13.84 12.69 -8.87
N SER A 68 14.40 13.76 -9.43
CA SER A 68 14.84 13.84 -10.83
C SER A 68 16.15 13.12 -11.13
N GLU A 69 16.93 12.76 -10.10
CA GLU A 69 18.25 12.12 -10.26
C GLU A 69 18.21 10.61 -10.00
N ILE A 70 17.10 10.11 -9.51
CA ILE A 70 16.92 8.69 -9.20
C ILE A 70 15.83 8.07 -10.09
N THR A 71 16.09 6.86 -10.59
CA THR A 71 15.17 6.13 -11.46
C THR A 71 14.34 5.11 -10.67
N ILE A 72 13.15 4.78 -11.21
CA ILE A 72 12.24 3.77 -10.64
C ILE A 72 12.95 2.45 -10.40
N GLY A 73 13.77 1.98 -11.33
CA GLY A 73 14.46 0.69 -11.24
C GLY A 73 15.39 0.54 -10.03
N LYS A 74 15.80 1.66 -9.39
CA LYS A 74 16.61 1.65 -8.17
C LYS A 74 15.76 1.57 -6.89
N VAL A 75 14.48 1.95 -6.97
CA VAL A 75 13.57 2.13 -5.83
C VAL A 75 12.47 1.08 -5.78
N MET A 76 12.03 0.59 -6.94
CA MET A 76 10.92 -0.35 -7.10
C MET A 76 11.09 -1.64 -6.30
N THR A 77 10.00 -2.24 -5.92
CA THR A 77 9.93 -3.62 -5.43
C THR A 77 10.01 -4.58 -6.62
N LYS A 78 11.05 -5.42 -6.65
CA LYS A 78 11.33 -6.35 -7.78
C LYS A 78 10.68 -7.71 -7.63
N ASN A 79 10.51 -8.19 -6.39
CA ASN A 79 9.89 -9.50 -6.13
C ASN A 79 8.36 -9.35 -6.19
N LEU A 80 7.82 -9.33 -7.40
CA LEU A 80 6.38 -9.22 -7.61
C LEU A 80 5.66 -10.49 -7.19
N ILE A 81 4.62 -10.33 -6.39
CA ILE A 81 3.60 -11.34 -6.21
C ILE A 81 2.54 -11.07 -7.27
N ILE A 82 2.37 -12.00 -8.18
CA ILE A 82 1.45 -11.91 -9.33
C ILE A 82 0.30 -12.90 -9.18
N ILE A 83 -0.76 -12.70 -9.94
CA ILE A 83 -1.91 -13.60 -9.98
C ILE A 83 -2.39 -13.80 -11.42
N ASP A 84 -2.95 -14.97 -11.70
CA ASP A 84 -3.57 -15.30 -12.99
C ASP A 84 -4.98 -14.71 -13.09
N PRO A 85 -5.42 -14.18 -14.24
CA PRO A 85 -6.76 -13.61 -14.42
C PRO A 85 -7.90 -14.62 -14.20
N GLY A 86 -7.67 -15.90 -14.41
CA GLY A 86 -8.64 -16.97 -14.15
C GLY A 86 -8.74 -17.42 -12.70
N SER A 87 -7.89 -16.91 -11.82
CA SER A 87 -7.94 -17.22 -10.39
C SER A 87 -9.21 -16.69 -9.73
N GLU A 88 -9.67 -17.36 -8.66
CA GLU A 88 -10.80 -16.88 -7.87
C GLU A 88 -10.43 -15.62 -7.07
N LEU A 89 -11.38 -14.69 -6.93
CA LEU A 89 -11.16 -13.44 -6.18
C LEU A 89 -10.82 -13.70 -4.71
N ASN A 90 -11.38 -14.74 -4.11
CA ASN A 90 -11.04 -15.25 -2.78
C ASN A 90 -9.55 -15.61 -2.63
N GLN A 91 -8.97 -16.18 -3.68
CA GLN A 91 -7.55 -16.53 -3.69
C GLN A 91 -6.69 -15.25 -3.71
N ALA A 92 -7.09 -14.24 -4.49
CA ALA A 92 -6.43 -12.96 -4.52
C ALA A 92 -6.44 -12.26 -3.15
N ALA A 93 -7.61 -12.23 -2.48
CA ALA A 93 -7.75 -11.65 -1.14
C ALA A 93 -6.84 -12.33 -0.12
N ARG A 94 -6.81 -13.67 -0.10
CA ARG A 94 -5.90 -14.43 0.78
C ARG A 94 -4.43 -14.19 0.47
N LEU A 95 -4.07 -14.03 -0.83
CA LEU A 95 -2.71 -13.75 -1.23
C LEU A 95 -2.26 -12.37 -0.77
N MET A 96 -3.14 -11.35 -0.91
CA MET A 96 -2.92 -10.01 -0.38
C MET A 96 -2.75 -10.04 1.14
N ALA A 97 -3.66 -10.70 1.86
CA ALA A 97 -3.61 -10.84 3.31
C ALA A 97 -2.32 -11.52 3.79
N LYS A 98 -1.98 -12.69 3.24
CA LYS A 98 -0.80 -13.46 3.65
C LYS A 98 0.52 -12.71 3.48
N ASN A 99 0.61 -11.83 2.47
CA ASN A 99 1.84 -11.14 2.12
C ASN A 99 1.84 -9.66 2.53
N SER A 100 0.81 -9.20 3.25
CA SER A 100 0.65 -7.79 3.65
C SER A 100 0.77 -6.83 2.46
N ILE A 101 0.09 -7.14 1.35
CA ILE A 101 0.08 -6.33 0.13
C ILE A 101 -1.35 -5.97 -0.28
N ARG A 102 -1.51 -4.82 -0.88
CA ARG A 102 -2.82 -4.29 -1.33
C ARG A 102 -3.00 -4.28 -2.83
N ARG A 103 -2.01 -4.76 -3.59
CA ARG A 103 -2.00 -4.72 -5.05
C ARG A 103 -1.35 -5.98 -5.61
N LEU A 104 -1.98 -6.54 -6.62
CA LEU A 104 -1.49 -7.72 -7.35
C LEU A 104 -1.48 -7.39 -8.84
N PRO A 105 -0.32 -7.34 -9.49
CA PRO A 105 -0.26 -7.38 -10.96
C PRO A 105 -0.88 -8.68 -11.45
N VAL A 106 -1.78 -8.57 -12.44
CA VAL A 106 -2.43 -9.71 -13.06
C VAL A 106 -1.69 -10.05 -14.34
N VAL A 107 -1.19 -11.28 -14.41
CA VAL A 107 -0.28 -11.71 -15.46
C VAL A 107 -0.83 -12.99 -16.11
N ASN A 108 -0.90 -13.00 -17.43
CA ASN A 108 -1.28 -14.16 -18.22
C ASN A 108 -0.11 -14.54 -19.13
N ASN A 109 0.44 -15.74 -18.97
CA ASN A 109 1.57 -16.25 -19.75
C ASN A 109 2.78 -15.27 -19.81
N GLY A 110 3.11 -14.63 -18.68
CA GLY A 110 4.21 -13.68 -18.58
C GLY A 110 3.85 -12.24 -18.99
N ILE A 111 2.68 -12.00 -19.55
CA ILE A 111 2.21 -10.71 -20.04
C ILE A 111 1.33 -10.05 -18.98
N LEU A 112 1.60 -8.79 -18.65
CA LEU A 112 0.76 -7.97 -17.80
C LEU A 112 -0.58 -7.69 -18.50
N VAL A 113 -1.69 -8.15 -17.91
CA VAL A 113 -3.04 -7.98 -18.44
C VAL A 113 -3.94 -7.12 -17.56
N GLY A 114 -3.54 -6.86 -16.33
CA GLY A 114 -4.33 -6.07 -15.39
C GLY A 114 -3.59 -5.80 -14.07
N ILE A 115 -4.26 -5.06 -13.22
CA ILE A 115 -3.90 -4.89 -11.80
C ILE A 115 -5.16 -5.05 -10.96
N LEU A 116 -5.04 -5.79 -9.85
CA LEU A 116 -6.09 -5.95 -8.87
C LEU A 116 -5.66 -5.30 -7.56
N THR A 117 -6.53 -4.49 -6.97
CA THR A 117 -6.30 -3.86 -5.67
C THR A 117 -7.26 -4.39 -4.60
N SER A 118 -6.92 -4.19 -3.32
CA SER A 118 -7.82 -4.52 -2.21
C SER A 118 -9.16 -3.78 -2.32
N THR A 119 -9.16 -2.56 -2.86
CA THR A 119 -10.40 -1.79 -3.10
C THR A 119 -11.29 -2.46 -4.14
N ASP A 120 -10.73 -3.00 -5.23
CA ASP A 120 -11.50 -3.72 -6.26
C ASP A 120 -12.13 -4.98 -5.68
N VAL A 121 -11.40 -5.71 -4.82
CA VAL A 121 -11.92 -6.88 -4.10
C VAL A 121 -13.11 -6.49 -3.22
N LEU A 122 -12.99 -5.41 -2.43
CA LEU A 122 -14.05 -4.93 -1.55
C LEU A 122 -15.30 -4.48 -2.32
N MET A 123 -15.14 -3.85 -3.48
CA MET A 123 -16.26 -3.39 -4.31
C MET A 123 -17.07 -4.54 -4.89
N VAL A 124 -16.39 -5.63 -5.29
CA VAL A 124 -17.03 -6.77 -5.98
C VAL A 124 -17.53 -7.81 -4.98
N SER A 125 -16.85 -8.00 -3.87
CA SER A 125 -17.21 -8.98 -2.85
C SER A 125 -17.00 -8.43 -1.44
N PRO A 126 -18.00 -7.70 -0.90
CA PRO A 126 -17.95 -7.16 0.46
C PRO A 126 -17.74 -8.21 1.54
N GLU A 127 -18.14 -9.46 1.28
CA GLU A 127 -17.99 -10.60 2.19
C GLU A 127 -16.51 -10.93 2.49
N LEU A 128 -15.59 -10.50 1.61
CA LEU A 128 -14.14 -10.68 1.79
C LEU A 128 -13.50 -9.56 2.64
N THR A 129 -14.30 -8.62 3.12
CA THR A 129 -13.84 -7.47 3.92
C THR A 129 -13.11 -7.92 5.18
N GLU A 130 -13.61 -8.94 5.89
CA GLU A 130 -13.00 -9.42 7.13
C GLU A 130 -11.55 -9.85 6.94
N LEU A 131 -11.24 -10.57 5.86
CA LEU A 131 -9.88 -11.00 5.53
C LEU A 131 -8.91 -9.83 5.28
N LEU A 132 -9.41 -8.77 4.64
CA LEU A 132 -8.59 -7.60 4.31
C LEU A 132 -8.44 -6.64 5.50
N VAL A 133 -9.46 -6.53 6.36
CA VAL A 133 -9.44 -5.72 7.59
C VAL A 133 -8.48 -6.31 8.61
N GLU A 134 -8.50 -7.62 8.81
CA GLU A 134 -7.57 -8.29 9.73
C GLU A 134 -6.12 -8.04 9.34
N ASN A 135 -5.83 -8.06 8.03
CA ASN A 135 -4.51 -7.75 7.52
C ASN A 135 -4.08 -6.29 7.76
N ALA A 136 -4.99 -5.34 7.51
CA ALA A 136 -4.72 -3.92 7.76
C ALA A 136 -4.45 -3.63 9.25
N ARG A 137 -5.12 -4.38 10.17
CA ARG A 137 -4.84 -4.29 11.60
C ARG A 137 -3.46 -4.81 11.97
N MET A 138 -3.01 -5.90 11.34
CA MET A 138 -1.67 -6.46 11.57
C MET A 138 -0.56 -5.53 11.05
N GLU A 139 -0.77 -4.84 9.94
CA GLU A 139 0.16 -3.81 9.43
C GLU A 139 0.32 -2.66 10.42
N ASN A 140 -0.79 -2.09 10.90
CA ASN A 140 -0.76 -1.01 11.89
C ASN A 140 -0.07 -1.42 13.19
N GLN A 141 -0.18 -2.68 13.62
CA GLN A 141 0.51 -3.17 14.81
C GLN A 141 2.02 -3.37 14.59
N ARG A 142 2.47 -3.62 13.37
CA ARG A 142 3.91 -3.79 13.06
C ARG A 142 4.65 -2.47 12.95
N GLU A 143 4.00 -1.41 12.49
CA GLU A 143 4.61 -0.08 12.37
C GLU A 143 4.84 0.61 13.72
N TYR A 144 4.14 0.18 14.78
CA TYR A 144 4.27 0.75 16.13
C TYR A 144 5.14 -0.06 17.09
N SER A 145 5.84 -1.09 16.62
CA SER A 145 6.78 -1.85 17.46
C SER A 145 8.16 -1.20 17.51
N ASP A 146 8.36 -0.44 18.59
CA ASP A 146 9.60 -0.41 19.38
C ASP A 146 10.81 0.43 18.99
N SER A 147 10.72 1.60 18.37
CA SER A 147 11.91 2.44 18.45
C SER A 147 11.81 3.97 18.39
N GLU A 148 10.68 4.62 18.15
CA GLU A 148 10.63 6.09 18.33
C GLU A 148 9.23 6.54 18.81
N LYS A 149 9.15 6.70 20.11
CA LYS A 149 7.91 6.76 20.90
C LYS A 149 7.25 8.12 21.00
N SER A 150 7.60 9.10 20.21
CA SER A 150 6.89 10.37 20.34
C SER A 150 6.88 11.15 19.03
N VAL A 151 5.70 11.52 18.60
CA VAL A 151 5.48 12.38 17.42
C VAL A 151 4.83 13.68 17.86
N PRO A 152 5.19 14.84 17.27
CA PRO A 152 4.48 16.07 17.54
C PRO A 152 3.06 16.01 16.97
N GLY A 153 2.08 16.50 17.73
CA GLY A 153 0.70 16.47 17.29
C GLY A 153 -0.28 16.98 18.33
N THR A 154 -1.58 16.81 18.04
CA THR A 154 -2.67 17.22 18.94
C THR A 154 -3.12 16.03 19.78
N CYS A 155 -3.10 16.17 21.11
CA CYS A 155 -3.60 15.16 22.04
C CYS A 155 -5.10 14.91 21.79
N GLU A 156 -5.49 13.63 21.67
CA GLU A 156 -6.88 13.26 21.39
C GLU A 156 -7.84 13.46 22.58
N ILE A 157 -7.32 13.68 23.80
CA ILE A 157 -8.13 13.96 25.00
C ILE A 157 -8.25 15.44 25.26
N CYS A 158 -7.14 16.17 25.48
CA CYS A 158 -7.19 17.57 25.85
C CYS A 158 -7.21 18.53 24.65
N GLY A 159 -6.92 18.08 23.43
CA GLY A 159 -6.89 18.91 22.23
C GLY A 159 -5.68 19.84 22.11
N ASN A 160 -4.71 19.78 23.03
CA ASN A 160 -3.50 20.60 22.99
C ASN A 160 -2.49 20.03 22.00
N PHE A 161 -1.83 20.92 21.25
CA PHE A 161 -0.69 20.56 20.43
C PHE A 161 0.56 20.44 21.32
N VAL A 162 1.26 19.30 21.25
CA VAL A 162 2.47 19.01 22.00
C VAL A 162 3.57 18.47 21.08
N GLU A 163 4.83 18.63 21.50
CA GLU A 163 5.97 18.13 20.74
C GLU A 163 6.11 16.61 20.82
N TYR A 164 5.48 16.00 21.82
CA TYR A 164 5.60 14.56 22.08
C TYR A 164 4.24 13.99 22.45
N LEU A 165 3.74 13.07 21.62
CA LEU A 165 2.55 12.25 21.88
C LEU A 165 2.97 10.79 22.01
N ASP A 166 2.50 10.13 23.04
CA ASP A 166 2.61 8.69 23.20
C ASP A 166 1.36 7.99 22.67
N VAL A 167 1.52 6.77 22.19
CA VAL A 167 0.38 5.91 21.87
C VAL A 167 -0.01 5.12 23.11
N PHE A 168 -1.21 5.38 23.62
CA PHE A 168 -1.80 4.66 24.74
C PHE A 168 -3.20 4.19 24.38
N ASP A 169 -3.43 2.88 24.46
CA ASP A 169 -4.69 2.23 24.06
C ASP A 169 -5.21 2.65 22.66
N GLY A 170 -4.27 2.79 21.70
CA GLY A 170 -4.58 3.17 20.31
C GLY A 170 -4.89 4.65 20.09
N LYS A 171 -4.70 5.53 21.10
CA LYS A 171 -4.86 6.98 21.01
C LYS A 171 -3.53 7.69 21.17
N PHE A 172 -3.41 8.86 20.51
CA PHE A 172 -2.25 9.74 20.67
C PHE A 172 -2.50 10.71 21.82
N LEU A 173 -1.77 10.52 22.93
CA LEU A 173 -1.97 11.28 24.17
C LEU A 173 -0.70 12.05 24.56
N CYS A 174 -0.86 13.23 25.15
CA CYS A 174 0.21 13.90 25.87
C CYS A 174 0.49 13.19 27.19
N GLU A 175 1.67 13.43 27.77
CA GLU A 175 2.12 12.80 29.00
C GLU A 175 1.12 12.99 30.16
N GLU A 176 0.61 14.21 30.37
CA GLU A 176 -0.38 14.52 31.41
C GLU A 176 -1.69 13.69 31.23
N CYS A 177 -2.26 13.63 30.03
CA CYS A 177 -3.49 12.86 29.81
C CYS A 177 -3.28 11.35 29.87
N LYS A 178 -2.06 10.89 29.67
CA LYS A 178 -1.72 9.47 29.81
C LYS A 178 -1.60 9.09 31.28
N GLU A 179 -0.91 9.91 32.10
CA GLU A 179 -0.79 9.71 33.53
C GLU A 179 -2.15 9.71 34.24
N ASP A 180 -3.06 10.65 33.87
CA ASP A 180 -4.44 10.68 34.38
C ASP A 180 -5.23 9.38 34.12
N LEU A 181 -4.95 8.67 33.04
CA LEU A 181 -5.61 7.39 32.70
C LEU A 181 -4.94 6.16 33.33
N GLU A 182 -3.66 6.26 33.72
CA GLU A 182 -2.95 5.18 34.42
C GLU A 182 -3.28 5.16 35.92
N ASP A 183 -3.77 6.29 36.47
CA ASP A 183 -4.12 6.44 37.89
C ASP A 183 -5.60 6.08 38.22
N GLU A 184 -6.45 5.75 37.21
CA GLU A 184 -7.84 5.26 37.35
C GLU A 184 -7.92 3.73 37.26
#